data_260aae604501b140f6a050627a740fc4
#
_entry.id   260aae604501b140f6a050627a740fc4
#
_cell.length_a   1.000
_cell.length_b   1.000
_cell.length_c   1.000
_cell.angle_alpha   90.00
_cell.angle_beta   90.00
_cell.angle_gamma   90.00
#
_symmetry.space_group_name_H-M   'P 1'
#
loop_
_entity.id
_entity.type
_entity.pdbx_description
1 polymer ?
#
loop_
_entity_poly.entity_id
_entity_poly.type
_entity_poly.pdbx_seq_one_letter_code
_entity_poly.pdbx_strand_id
1 'polypeptide(L)'
;MLLTDFDFTISLVDVGDLICGTLAPYPADVLARYARGEAGSRDLWLASFAHVDRDEAVALADRVDIDPGFRDLVAWAEREGIPLAVVSDGFTLYIEHILGREGLGHLPVFANRYVERGRLEWPNGNPACPLCGCCKAAVARRLKASGSRVIYFGDGSSDVYGASFADWVFAKSTLARFLEQNRSPYFPFTGFADALDVLRQNLDRFRDGTMQPRSTLRPHPRCRF
;
A
#
# COMPACT_ATOMS: atom_id res chain seq x y z
N MET A 1 11.50 -0.98 10.35
CA MET A 1 10.03 -0.94 10.40
C MET A 1 9.44 -1.66 9.21
N LEU A 2 8.24 -2.19 9.33
CA LEU A 2 7.48 -2.79 8.24
C LEU A 2 6.51 -1.75 7.67
N LEU A 3 6.44 -1.62 6.36
CA LEU A 3 5.52 -0.75 5.65
C LEU A 3 4.82 -1.58 4.59
N THR A 4 3.51 -1.73 4.68
CA THR A 4 2.73 -2.63 3.81
C THR A 4 1.65 -1.88 3.07
N ASP A 5 1.48 -2.22 1.80
CA ASP A 5 0.28 -1.88 1.04
C ASP A 5 -0.95 -2.59 1.62
N PHE A 6 -2.15 -2.16 1.20
CA PHE A 6 -3.42 -2.73 1.66
C PHE A 6 -4.08 -3.60 0.58
N ASP A 7 -4.50 -2.98 -0.53
CA ASP A 7 -5.31 -3.62 -1.57
C ASP A 7 -4.49 -4.70 -2.29
N PHE A 8 -5.03 -5.93 -2.44
CA PHE A 8 -4.33 -7.14 -2.90
C PHE A 8 -3.07 -7.53 -2.12
N THR A 9 -2.67 -6.75 -1.10
CA THR A 9 -1.52 -7.08 -0.26
C THR A 9 -1.98 -7.60 1.10
N ILE A 10 -2.70 -6.80 1.90
CA ILE A 10 -3.36 -7.23 3.13
C ILE A 10 -4.73 -7.82 2.80
N SER A 11 -5.58 -7.10 2.07
CA SER A 11 -6.85 -7.61 1.57
C SER A 11 -6.65 -8.59 0.41
N LEU A 12 -7.57 -9.55 0.26
CA LEU A 12 -7.52 -10.54 -0.82
C LEU A 12 -8.03 -10.00 -2.15
N VAL A 13 -8.60 -8.78 -2.16
CA VAL A 13 -9.10 -8.08 -3.36
C VAL A 13 -8.69 -6.61 -3.32
N ASP A 14 -8.77 -5.92 -4.46
CA ASP A 14 -8.74 -4.46 -4.48
C ASP A 14 -10.10 -3.94 -4.01
N VAL A 15 -10.12 -3.38 -2.79
CA VAL A 15 -11.38 -2.93 -2.15
C VAL A 15 -11.86 -1.63 -2.79
N GLY A 16 -10.95 -0.75 -3.17
CA GLY A 16 -11.28 0.49 -3.86
C GLY A 16 -11.93 0.20 -5.21
N ASP A 17 -11.34 -0.70 -5.99
CA ASP A 17 -11.89 -1.12 -7.29
C ASP A 17 -13.22 -1.89 -7.14
N LEU A 18 -13.36 -2.72 -6.11
CA LEU A 18 -14.64 -3.40 -5.79
C LEU A 18 -15.75 -2.38 -5.52
N ILE A 19 -15.49 -1.40 -4.67
CA ILE A 19 -16.45 -0.34 -4.31
C ILE A 19 -16.81 0.49 -5.54
N CYS A 20 -15.80 1.01 -6.26
CA CYS A 20 -16.03 1.81 -7.44
C CYS A 20 -16.76 1.03 -8.53
N GLY A 21 -16.32 -0.19 -8.83
CA GLY A 21 -16.94 -1.03 -9.85
C GLY A 21 -18.40 -1.36 -9.57
N THR A 22 -18.77 -1.40 -8.28
CA THR A 22 -20.14 -1.70 -7.86
C THR A 22 -21.05 -0.47 -7.78
N LEU A 23 -20.55 0.62 -7.18
CA LEU A 23 -21.38 1.78 -6.80
C LEU A 23 -21.20 2.99 -7.74
N ALA A 24 -20.02 3.20 -8.28
CA ALA A 24 -19.69 4.36 -9.12
C ALA A 24 -18.57 4.00 -10.10
N PRO A 25 -18.85 3.25 -11.18
CA PRO A 25 -17.83 2.80 -12.12
C PRO A 25 -17.01 3.93 -12.72
N TYR A 26 -15.71 3.66 -12.92
CA TYR A 26 -14.81 4.63 -13.53
C TYR A 26 -15.27 5.02 -14.94
N PRO A 27 -15.36 6.33 -15.26
CA PRO A 27 -15.63 6.77 -16.63
C PRO A 27 -14.55 6.28 -17.61
N ALA A 28 -14.96 5.80 -18.78
CA ALA A 28 -14.08 5.17 -19.75
C ALA A 28 -12.98 6.11 -20.28
N ASP A 29 -13.27 7.40 -20.41
CA ASP A 29 -12.30 8.42 -20.82
C ASP A 29 -11.23 8.67 -19.75
N VAL A 30 -11.60 8.65 -18.46
CA VAL A 30 -10.66 8.80 -17.34
C VAL A 30 -9.76 7.56 -17.25
N LEU A 31 -10.32 6.35 -17.37
CA LEU A 31 -9.54 5.11 -17.45
C LEU A 31 -8.54 5.13 -18.62
N ALA A 32 -8.99 5.58 -19.80
CA ALA A 32 -8.12 5.68 -20.98
C ALA A 32 -6.98 6.69 -20.77
N ARG A 33 -7.22 7.82 -20.14
CA ARG A 33 -6.19 8.80 -19.77
C ARG A 33 -5.22 8.25 -18.73
N TYR A 34 -5.73 7.53 -17.72
CA TYR A 34 -4.90 6.87 -16.71
C TYR A 34 -3.98 5.82 -17.35
N ALA A 35 -4.52 4.97 -18.24
CA ALA A 35 -3.74 3.97 -18.94
C ALA A 35 -2.61 4.55 -19.80
N ARG A 36 -2.80 5.76 -20.37
CA ARG A 36 -1.75 6.50 -21.10
C ARG A 36 -0.80 7.29 -20.20
N GLY A 37 -1.04 7.30 -18.88
CA GLY A 37 -0.26 8.09 -17.92
C GLY A 37 -0.52 9.61 -17.99
N GLU A 38 -1.65 10.02 -18.56
CA GLU A 38 -2.11 11.41 -18.67
C GLU A 38 -2.94 11.85 -17.44
N ALA A 39 -3.42 10.88 -16.66
CA ALA A 39 -4.12 11.05 -15.40
C ALA A 39 -3.46 10.23 -14.31
N GLY A 40 -3.66 10.61 -13.05
CA GLY A 40 -3.22 9.87 -11.87
C GLY A 40 -4.38 9.13 -11.20
N SER A 41 -4.07 8.37 -10.16
CA SER A 41 -5.10 7.72 -9.34
C SER A 41 -6.05 8.73 -8.69
N ARG A 42 -5.56 9.93 -8.37
CA ARG A 42 -6.41 11.00 -7.83
C ARG A 42 -7.55 11.38 -8.79
N ASP A 43 -7.28 11.41 -10.11
CA ASP A 43 -8.31 11.69 -11.10
C ASP A 43 -9.37 10.56 -11.15
N LEU A 44 -8.93 9.30 -11.03
CA LEU A 44 -9.85 8.16 -10.93
C LEU A 44 -10.74 8.26 -9.69
N TRP A 45 -10.14 8.54 -8.53
CA TRP A 45 -10.87 8.67 -7.26
C TRP A 45 -11.90 9.82 -7.29
N LEU A 46 -11.53 10.96 -7.86
CA LEU A 46 -12.46 12.09 -8.01
C LEU A 46 -13.61 11.78 -8.98
N ALA A 47 -13.35 11.02 -10.02
CA ALA A 47 -14.36 10.64 -11.01
C ALA A 47 -15.28 9.51 -10.56
N SER A 48 -14.91 8.75 -9.54
CA SER A 48 -15.60 7.55 -9.09
C SER A 48 -15.84 7.55 -7.57
N PHE A 49 -14.83 7.29 -6.76
CA PHE A 49 -14.96 7.12 -5.30
C PHE A 49 -15.60 8.33 -4.60
N ALA A 50 -15.43 9.54 -5.13
CA ALA A 50 -16.08 10.75 -4.61
C ALA A 50 -17.61 10.68 -4.66
N HIS A 51 -18.17 9.81 -5.49
CA HIS A 51 -19.64 9.69 -5.70
C HIS A 51 -20.29 8.53 -4.95
N VAL A 52 -19.49 7.69 -4.28
CA VAL A 52 -20.02 6.54 -3.54
C VAL A 52 -20.78 6.98 -2.29
N ASP A 53 -21.78 6.18 -1.92
CA ASP A 53 -22.42 6.28 -0.62
C ASP A 53 -21.55 5.62 0.44
N ARG A 54 -21.44 6.26 1.61
CA ARG A 54 -20.57 5.80 2.72
C ARG A 54 -21.01 4.43 3.24
N ASP A 55 -22.31 4.27 3.49
CA ASP A 55 -22.81 3.08 4.18
C ASP A 55 -22.79 1.88 3.22
N GLU A 56 -23.09 2.11 1.93
CA GLU A 56 -22.96 1.09 0.89
C GLU A 56 -21.50 0.66 0.70
N ALA A 57 -20.56 1.60 0.72
CA ALA A 57 -19.13 1.30 0.61
C ALA A 57 -18.64 0.47 1.80
N VAL A 58 -19.08 0.80 3.03
CA VAL A 58 -18.76 0.04 4.25
C VAL A 58 -19.38 -1.36 4.18
N ALA A 59 -20.63 -1.50 3.72
CA ALA A 59 -21.29 -2.79 3.57
C ALA A 59 -20.59 -3.71 2.55
N LEU A 60 -19.96 -3.16 1.52
CA LEU A 60 -19.08 -3.93 0.62
C LEU A 60 -17.79 -4.34 1.30
N ALA A 61 -17.17 -3.43 2.06
CA ALA A 61 -15.95 -3.70 2.80
C ALA A 61 -16.11 -4.79 3.87
N ASP A 62 -17.32 -4.92 4.47
CA ASP A 62 -17.63 -5.98 5.44
C ASP A 62 -17.48 -7.40 4.88
N ARG A 63 -17.51 -7.57 3.57
CA ARG A 63 -17.41 -8.87 2.88
C ARG A 63 -15.99 -9.20 2.44
N VAL A 64 -15.04 -8.31 2.71
CA VAL A 64 -13.67 -8.49 2.26
C VAL A 64 -12.86 -9.19 3.33
N ASP A 65 -12.23 -10.30 2.95
CA ASP A 65 -11.27 -11.00 3.79
C ASP A 65 -9.87 -10.44 3.64
N ILE A 66 -9.06 -10.59 4.69
CA ILE A 66 -7.63 -10.29 4.66
C ILE A 66 -6.81 -11.57 4.60
N ASP A 67 -5.55 -11.45 4.20
CA ASP A 67 -4.58 -12.54 4.27
C ASP A 67 -4.50 -13.08 5.71
N PRO A 68 -4.73 -14.39 5.91
CA PRO A 68 -4.80 -14.98 7.26
C PRO A 68 -3.47 -14.86 8.03
N GLY A 69 -2.34 -14.79 7.33
CA GLY A 69 -1.02 -14.63 7.96
C GLY A 69 -0.73 -13.20 8.42
N PHE A 70 -1.56 -12.22 8.05
CA PHE A 70 -1.28 -10.82 8.39
C PHE A 70 -1.40 -10.56 9.91
N ARG A 71 -2.38 -11.17 10.57
CA ARG A 71 -2.52 -11.06 12.04
C ARG A 71 -1.29 -11.63 12.76
N ASP A 72 -0.76 -12.74 12.28
CA ASP A 72 0.44 -13.35 12.86
C ASP A 72 1.70 -12.51 12.66
N LEU A 73 1.80 -11.84 11.49
CA LEU A 73 2.86 -10.87 11.22
C LEU A 73 2.78 -9.68 12.19
N VAL A 74 1.58 -9.11 12.38
CA VAL A 74 1.38 -7.98 13.32
C VAL A 74 1.76 -8.40 14.73
N ALA A 75 1.21 -9.50 15.24
CA ALA A 75 1.50 -9.99 16.58
C ALA A 75 2.99 -10.32 16.79
N TRP A 76 3.66 -10.82 15.76
CA TRP A 76 5.11 -11.03 15.80
C TRP A 76 5.87 -9.70 15.83
N ALA A 77 5.52 -8.75 14.97
CA ALA A 77 6.18 -7.44 14.92
C ALA A 77 6.07 -6.69 16.26
N GLU A 78 4.91 -6.76 16.91
CA GLU A 78 4.69 -6.17 18.23
C GLU A 78 5.57 -6.81 19.30
N ARG A 79 5.64 -8.14 19.35
CA ARG A 79 6.52 -8.87 20.30
C ARG A 79 7.99 -8.51 20.10
N GLU A 80 8.39 -8.31 18.87
CA GLU A 80 9.78 -7.96 18.51
C GLU A 80 10.06 -6.45 18.61
N GLY A 81 9.07 -5.63 18.96
CA GLY A 81 9.19 -4.17 19.03
C GLY A 81 9.46 -3.53 17.66
N ILE A 82 8.97 -4.14 16.58
CA ILE A 82 9.14 -3.63 15.20
C ILE A 82 7.91 -2.83 14.80
N PRO A 83 8.02 -1.52 14.56
CA PRO A 83 6.89 -0.73 14.08
C PRO A 83 6.38 -1.26 12.74
N LEU A 84 5.05 -1.35 12.60
CA LEU A 84 4.35 -1.70 11.38
C LEU A 84 3.32 -0.62 11.06
N ALA A 85 3.23 -0.23 9.79
CA ALA A 85 2.24 0.72 9.30
C ALA A 85 1.72 0.29 7.92
N VAL A 86 0.49 0.71 7.63
CA VAL A 86 -0.15 0.53 6.32
C VAL A 86 0.00 1.79 5.48
N VAL A 87 0.34 1.65 4.20
CA VAL A 87 0.38 2.75 3.23
C VAL A 87 -0.39 2.35 1.97
N SER A 88 -1.50 3.01 1.71
CA SER A 88 -2.37 2.69 0.57
C SER A 88 -2.80 3.94 -0.18
N ASP A 89 -2.95 3.82 -1.49
CA ASP A 89 -3.60 4.85 -2.31
C ASP A 89 -5.15 4.73 -2.30
N GLY A 90 -5.67 3.79 -1.50
CA GLY A 90 -7.09 3.67 -1.15
C GLY A 90 -7.52 4.63 -0.04
N PHE A 91 -8.62 4.30 0.65
CA PHE A 91 -9.26 5.20 1.62
C PHE A 91 -9.35 4.62 3.03
N THR A 92 -9.09 5.46 4.04
CA THR A 92 -9.27 5.11 5.46
C THR A 92 -10.68 4.59 5.75
N LEU A 93 -11.68 5.03 4.98
CA LEU A 93 -13.07 4.60 5.12
C LEU A 93 -13.21 3.08 5.19
N TYR A 94 -12.60 2.35 4.27
CA TYR A 94 -12.69 0.89 4.26
C TYR A 94 -11.49 0.22 4.93
N ILE A 95 -10.30 0.82 4.84
CA ILE A 95 -9.08 0.24 5.43
C ILE A 95 -9.20 0.14 6.94
N GLU A 96 -9.52 1.26 7.61
CA GLU A 96 -9.67 1.28 9.07
C GLU A 96 -10.86 0.45 9.53
N HIS A 97 -11.93 0.39 8.74
CA HIS A 97 -13.09 -0.46 9.01
C HIS A 97 -12.72 -1.94 9.02
N ILE A 98 -12.07 -2.42 7.94
CA ILE A 98 -11.62 -3.83 7.82
C ILE A 98 -10.61 -4.15 8.93
N LEU A 99 -9.58 -3.30 9.14
CA LEU A 99 -8.60 -3.52 10.19
C LEU A 99 -9.24 -3.53 11.59
N GLY A 100 -10.23 -2.65 11.83
CA GLY A 100 -10.98 -2.62 13.08
C GLY A 100 -11.75 -3.92 13.34
N ARG A 101 -12.46 -4.44 12.34
CA ARG A 101 -13.15 -5.73 12.39
C ARG A 101 -12.19 -6.88 12.70
N GLU A 102 -10.96 -6.82 12.18
CA GLU A 102 -9.93 -7.82 12.38
C GLU A 102 -9.15 -7.65 13.72
N GLY A 103 -9.52 -6.66 14.56
CA GLY A 103 -8.80 -6.37 15.80
C GLY A 103 -7.48 -5.62 15.62
N LEU A 104 -7.23 -5.08 14.42
CA LEU A 104 -5.99 -4.42 14.02
C LEU A 104 -6.14 -2.90 13.86
N GLY A 105 -7.23 -2.30 14.37
CA GLY A 105 -7.53 -0.87 14.23
C GLY A 105 -6.53 0.07 14.93
N HIS A 106 -5.58 -0.46 15.69
CA HIS A 106 -4.49 0.30 16.32
C HIS A 106 -3.31 0.58 15.38
N LEU A 107 -3.27 -0.07 14.21
CA LEU A 107 -2.18 0.12 13.24
C LEU A 107 -2.24 1.50 12.59
N PRO A 108 -1.10 2.22 12.48
CA PRO A 108 -1.05 3.46 11.72
C PRO A 108 -1.38 3.24 10.23
N VAL A 109 -2.30 4.04 9.68
CA VAL A 109 -2.71 3.98 8.28
C VAL A 109 -2.40 5.31 7.59
N PHE A 110 -1.60 5.26 6.53
CA PHE A 110 -1.33 6.36 5.61
C PHE A 110 -2.12 6.10 4.32
N ALA A 111 -3.29 6.73 4.19
CA ALA A 111 -4.20 6.57 3.06
C ALA A 111 -4.92 7.88 2.74
N ASN A 112 -5.78 7.86 1.76
CA ASN A 112 -6.68 8.97 1.43
C ASN A 112 -7.86 9.00 2.42
N ARG A 113 -8.52 10.14 2.51
CA ARG A 113 -9.68 10.31 3.39
C ARG A 113 -10.94 10.59 2.58
N TYR A 114 -11.96 9.78 2.80
CA TYR A 114 -13.32 10.10 2.41
C TYR A 114 -13.96 10.94 3.51
N VAL A 115 -14.38 12.15 3.20
CA VAL A 115 -15.04 13.04 4.18
C VAL A 115 -16.55 12.86 4.09
N GLU A 116 -17.09 13.10 2.90
CA GLU A 116 -18.49 12.98 2.54
C GLU A 116 -18.61 12.83 1.02
N ARG A 117 -19.80 12.53 0.52
CA ARG A 117 -20.04 12.41 -0.91
C ARG A 117 -19.66 13.71 -1.62
N GLY A 118 -18.84 13.60 -2.66
CA GLY A 118 -18.27 14.71 -3.40
C GLY A 118 -17.01 15.34 -2.78
N ARG A 119 -16.57 14.89 -1.59
CA ARG A 119 -15.41 15.47 -0.92
C ARG A 119 -14.41 14.43 -0.44
N LEU A 120 -13.24 14.41 -1.06
CA LEU A 120 -12.08 13.60 -0.72
C LEU A 120 -10.93 14.49 -0.23
N GLU A 121 -10.09 13.97 0.66
CA GLU A 121 -8.88 14.64 1.15
C GLU A 121 -7.66 13.74 0.96
N TRP A 122 -6.51 14.38 0.77
CA TRP A 122 -5.23 13.75 0.43
C TRP A 122 -4.16 14.04 1.49
N PRO A 123 -4.32 13.61 2.75
CA PRO A 123 -3.43 13.99 3.86
C PRO A 123 -2.00 13.49 3.67
N ASN A 124 -1.81 12.44 2.86
CA ASN A 124 -0.52 11.85 2.54
C ASN A 124 -0.12 12.09 1.06
N GLY A 125 -0.77 13.04 0.40
CA GLY A 125 -0.41 13.47 -0.95
C GLY A 125 0.93 14.21 -0.99
N ASN A 126 1.54 14.28 -2.17
CA ASN A 126 2.74 15.06 -2.39
C ASN A 126 2.38 16.38 -3.10
N PRO A 127 2.59 17.54 -2.45
CA PRO A 127 2.25 18.85 -3.07
C PRO A 127 2.95 19.12 -4.40
N ALA A 128 4.15 18.56 -4.60
CA ALA A 128 4.91 18.70 -5.85
C ALA A 128 4.44 17.77 -6.98
N CYS A 129 3.55 16.80 -6.67
CA CYS A 129 3.07 15.81 -7.62
C CYS A 129 1.60 15.47 -7.35
N PRO A 130 0.65 15.97 -8.17
CA PRO A 130 -0.77 15.76 -7.95
C PRO A 130 -1.31 14.41 -8.48
N LEU A 131 -0.45 13.51 -8.96
CA LEU A 131 -0.89 12.28 -9.63
C LEU A 131 -1.49 11.26 -8.66
N CYS A 132 -0.86 11.05 -7.49
CA CYS A 132 -1.32 10.06 -6.51
C CYS A 132 -2.15 10.75 -5.43
N GLY A 133 -3.16 10.06 -4.90
CA GLY A 133 -3.87 10.48 -3.70
C GLY A 133 -2.95 10.40 -2.48
N CYS A 134 -2.57 9.18 -2.11
CA CYS A 134 -1.51 8.92 -1.14
C CYS A 134 -0.18 8.68 -1.88
N CYS A 135 0.83 9.49 -1.59
CA CYS A 135 2.15 9.32 -2.18
C CYS A 135 2.98 8.31 -1.37
N LYS A 136 2.91 7.01 -1.73
CA LYS A 136 3.66 5.92 -1.07
C LYS A 136 5.16 6.23 -0.99
N ALA A 137 5.73 6.88 -2.02
CA ALA A 137 7.13 7.30 -2.02
C ALA A 137 7.43 8.38 -0.96
N ALA A 138 6.57 9.40 -0.82
CA ALA A 138 6.77 10.44 0.18
C ALA A 138 6.67 9.89 1.60
N VAL A 139 5.73 8.97 1.85
CA VAL A 139 5.59 8.27 3.13
C VAL A 139 6.83 7.45 3.43
N ALA A 140 7.26 6.56 2.52
CA ALA A 140 8.43 5.70 2.72
C ALA A 140 9.71 6.53 2.92
N ARG A 141 9.90 7.60 2.14
CA ARG A 141 11.04 8.52 2.27
C ARG A 141 11.07 9.21 3.64
N ARG A 142 9.91 9.68 4.12
CA ARG A 142 9.79 10.33 5.44
C ARG A 142 10.15 9.36 6.57
N LEU A 143 9.66 8.13 6.50
CA LEU A 143 9.95 7.09 7.49
C LEU A 143 11.43 6.71 7.47
N LYS A 144 12.05 6.60 6.30
CA LYS A 144 13.48 6.35 6.17
C LYS A 144 14.33 7.52 6.69
N ALA A 145 13.92 8.76 6.46
CA ALA A 145 14.62 9.96 6.94
C ALA A 145 14.64 10.06 8.47
N SER A 146 13.71 9.40 9.18
CA SER A 146 13.74 9.28 10.64
C SER A 146 14.76 8.29 11.19
N GLY A 147 15.63 7.72 10.33
CA GLY A 147 16.64 6.74 10.69
C GLY A 147 16.17 5.28 10.67
N SER A 148 14.93 5.03 10.28
CA SER A 148 14.37 3.68 10.19
C SER A 148 14.89 2.93 8.96
N ARG A 149 15.22 1.64 9.12
CA ARG A 149 15.30 0.72 7.98
C ARG A 149 13.89 0.29 7.61
N VAL A 150 13.57 0.32 6.33
CA VAL A 150 12.23 0.06 5.81
C VAL A 150 12.21 -1.27 5.05
N ILE A 151 11.34 -2.19 5.49
CA ILE A 151 10.94 -3.38 4.74
C ILE A 151 9.56 -3.08 4.17
N TYR A 152 9.44 -3.10 2.85
CA TYR A 152 8.22 -2.77 2.13
C TYR A 152 7.53 -4.03 1.61
N PHE A 153 6.20 -4.11 1.75
CA PHE A 153 5.37 -5.17 1.20
C PHE A 153 4.38 -4.60 0.20
N GLY A 154 4.29 -5.20 -0.98
CA GLY A 154 3.34 -4.75 -2.00
C GLY A 154 3.18 -5.73 -3.15
N ASP A 155 2.20 -5.46 -3.99
CA ASP A 155 1.83 -6.28 -5.15
C ASP A 155 1.68 -5.49 -6.45
N GLY A 156 1.30 -4.21 -6.37
CA GLY A 156 0.79 -3.40 -7.45
C GLY A 156 1.80 -2.44 -8.09
N SER A 157 1.34 -1.74 -9.14
CA SER A 157 2.13 -0.73 -9.84
C SER A 157 2.40 0.52 -9.01
N SER A 158 1.48 0.88 -8.10
CA SER A 158 1.66 2.01 -7.19
C SER A 158 2.76 1.76 -6.15
N ASP A 159 3.05 0.49 -5.84
CA ASP A 159 4.07 0.09 -4.88
C ASP A 159 5.50 0.31 -5.35
N VAL A 160 5.71 0.36 -6.66
CA VAL A 160 7.01 0.71 -7.24
C VAL A 160 7.57 1.99 -6.62
N TYR A 161 6.69 2.96 -6.36
CA TYR A 161 7.09 4.25 -5.79
C TYR A 161 7.51 4.13 -4.32
N GLY A 162 6.74 3.44 -3.49
CA GLY A 162 7.08 3.20 -2.09
C GLY A 162 8.32 2.31 -1.93
N ALA A 163 8.38 1.21 -2.68
CA ALA A 163 9.48 0.26 -2.68
C ALA A 163 10.82 0.91 -3.07
N SER A 164 10.83 1.99 -3.88
CA SER A 164 12.05 2.68 -4.28
C SER A 164 12.80 3.37 -3.13
N PHE A 165 12.17 3.53 -1.98
CA PHE A 165 12.79 4.06 -0.76
C PHE A 165 13.00 2.99 0.32
N ALA A 166 12.61 1.74 0.06
CA ALA A 166 12.82 0.64 0.99
C ALA A 166 14.26 0.11 0.95
N ASP A 167 14.71 -0.48 2.06
CA ASP A 167 15.96 -1.23 2.12
C ASP A 167 15.77 -2.66 1.61
N TRP A 168 14.61 -3.26 1.89
CA TRP A 168 14.19 -4.58 1.41
C TRP A 168 12.74 -4.55 0.95
N VAL A 169 12.45 -5.32 -0.06
CA VAL A 169 11.13 -5.40 -0.66
C VAL A 169 10.65 -6.84 -0.66
N PHE A 170 9.48 -7.07 -0.09
CA PHE A 170 8.69 -8.27 -0.31
C PHE A 170 7.67 -7.96 -1.39
N ALA A 171 7.66 -8.73 -2.47
CA ALA A 171 6.84 -8.43 -3.63
C ALA A 171 6.12 -9.66 -4.17
N LYS A 172 4.93 -9.42 -4.68
CA LYS A 172 4.15 -10.37 -5.47
C LYS A 172 3.59 -9.67 -6.72
N SER A 173 2.95 -10.41 -7.60
CA SER A 173 2.17 -9.91 -8.75
C SER A 173 2.91 -8.90 -9.64
N THR A 174 2.36 -7.73 -9.83
CA THR A 174 2.87 -6.68 -10.74
C THR A 174 4.16 -6.06 -10.23
N LEU A 175 4.26 -5.81 -8.92
CA LEU A 175 5.50 -5.29 -8.32
C LEU A 175 6.67 -6.27 -8.52
N ALA A 176 6.45 -7.57 -8.30
CA ALA A 176 7.48 -8.59 -8.51
C ALA A 176 8.00 -8.57 -9.95
N ARG A 177 7.10 -8.59 -10.94
CA ARG A 177 7.47 -8.50 -12.36
C ARG A 177 8.26 -7.24 -12.69
N PHE A 178 7.86 -6.10 -12.12
CA PHE A 178 8.57 -4.84 -12.31
C PHE A 178 10.00 -4.89 -11.74
N LEU A 179 10.17 -5.46 -10.54
CA LEU A 179 11.49 -5.63 -9.92
C LEU A 179 12.39 -6.54 -10.73
N GLU A 180 11.87 -7.65 -11.27
CA GLU A 180 12.59 -8.56 -12.17
C GLU A 180 13.09 -7.83 -13.43
N GLN A 181 12.20 -7.10 -14.10
CA GLN A 181 12.54 -6.33 -15.32
C GLN A 181 13.63 -5.28 -15.05
N ASN A 182 13.64 -4.70 -13.84
CA ASN A 182 14.63 -3.71 -13.43
C ASN A 182 15.85 -4.32 -12.74
N ARG A 183 15.94 -5.66 -12.66
CA ARG A 183 17.02 -6.39 -11.98
C ARG A 183 17.24 -5.93 -10.54
N SER A 184 16.19 -5.50 -9.87
CA SER A 184 16.21 -5.12 -8.46
C SER A 184 15.85 -6.33 -7.60
N PRO A 185 16.71 -6.75 -6.68
CA PRO A 185 16.42 -7.87 -5.80
C PRO A 185 15.22 -7.62 -4.90
N TYR A 186 14.49 -8.70 -4.60
CA TYR A 186 13.35 -8.70 -3.69
C TYR A 186 13.17 -10.09 -3.07
N PHE A 187 12.30 -10.19 -2.07
CA PHE A 187 11.85 -11.44 -1.47
C PHE A 187 10.45 -11.76 -2.03
N PRO A 188 10.28 -12.85 -2.77
CA PRO A 188 8.95 -13.26 -3.22
C PRO A 188 8.12 -13.73 -2.03
N PHE A 189 6.82 -13.44 -2.05
CA PHE A 189 5.86 -13.97 -1.11
C PHE A 189 4.51 -14.19 -1.79
N THR A 190 3.74 -15.15 -1.32
CA THR A 190 2.36 -15.40 -1.77
C THR A 190 1.36 -14.92 -0.73
N GLY A 191 1.72 -15.01 0.54
CA GLY A 191 0.98 -14.52 1.68
C GLY A 191 1.92 -14.11 2.83
N PHE A 192 1.38 -13.49 3.85
CA PHE A 192 2.20 -13.00 4.98
C PHE A 192 2.81 -14.13 5.82
N ALA A 193 2.29 -15.35 5.76
CA ALA A 193 2.92 -16.50 6.40
C ALA A 193 4.33 -16.75 5.84
N ASP A 194 4.48 -16.78 4.51
CA ASP A 194 5.77 -16.97 3.85
C ASP A 194 6.76 -15.85 4.22
N ALA A 195 6.28 -14.62 4.19
CA ALA A 195 7.10 -13.46 4.53
C ALA A 195 7.55 -13.49 6.00
N LEU A 196 6.67 -13.91 6.90
CA LEU A 196 6.95 -14.01 8.32
C LEU A 196 8.02 -15.05 8.60
N ASP A 197 8.03 -16.17 7.88
CA ASP A 197 9.06 -17.20 8.01
C ASP A 197 10.45 -16.65 7.63
N VAL A 198 10.54 -15.89 6.54
CA VAL A 198 11.80 -15.23 6.14
C VAL A 198 12.25 -14.22 7.19
N LEU A 199 11.32 -13.42 7.72
CA LEU A 199 11.62 -12.42 8.74
C LEU A 199 12.12 -13.05 10.04
N ARG A 200 11.45 -14.10 10.52
CA ARG A 200 11.84 -14.83 11.75
C ARG A 200 13.23 -15.45 11.64
N GLN A 201 13.51 -16.10 10.52
CA GLN A 201 14.80 -16.77 10.29
C GLN A 201 15.97 -15.78 10.16
N ASN A 202 15.71 -14.54 9.81
CA ASN A 202 16.74 -13.54 9.49
C ASN A 202 16.60 -12.24 10.29
N LEU A 203 15.91 -12.24 11.41
CA LEU A 203 15.57 -11.05 12.18
C LEU A 203 16.79 -10.19 12.52
N ASP A 204 17.84 -10.80 13.05
CA ASP A 204 19.08 -10.08 13.43
C ASP A 204 19.75 -9.42 12.22
N ARG A 205 19.75 -10.12 11.06
CA ARG A 205 20.31 -9.57 9.82
C ARG A 205 19.52 -8.41 9.26
N PHE A 206 18.19 -8.36 9.46
CA PHE A 206 17.37 -7.20 9.16
C PHE A 206 17.62 -6.05 10.15
N ARG A 207 17.76 -6.37 11.44
CA ARG A 207 18.02 -5.39 12.49
C ARG A 207 19.36 -4.71 12.36
N ASP A 208 20.43 -5.44 12.09
CA ASP A 208 21.78 -4.90 11.95
C ASP A 208 22.06 -4.36 10.53
N GLY A 209 21.19 -4.66 9.56
CA GLY A 209 21.31 -4.18 8.18
C GLY A 209 22.22 -5.04 7.30
N THR A 210 22.59 -6.25 7.74
CA THR A 210 23.43 -7.17 6.95
C THR A 210 22.64 -8.10 6.04
N MET A 211 21.30 -8.08 6.13
CA MET A 211 20.45 -8.90 5.26
C MET A 211 20.68 -8.59 3.79
N GLN A 212 20.86 -9.66 3.01
CA GLN A 212 21.00 -9.60 1.56
C GLN A 212 19.97 -10.51 0.90
N PRO A 213 19.54 -10.18 -0.33
CA PRO A 213 19.93 -8.97 -1.07
C PRO A 213 19.13 -7.73 -0.64
N ARG A 214 19.73 -6.54 -0.75
CA ARG A 214 19.03 -5.27 -0.57
C ARG A 214 18.43 -4.79 -1.88
N SER A 215 17.33 -4.06 -1.81
CA SER A 215 16.71 -3.42 -2.98
C SER A 215 17.69 -2.41 -3.61
N THR A 216 17.77 -2.46 -4.94
CA THR A 216 18.53 -1.50 -5.76
C THR A 216 17.61 -0.58 -6.57
N LEU A 217 16.30 -0.67 -6.30
CA LEU A 217 15.31 0.14 -6.98
C LEU A 217 15.55 1.63 -6.70
N ARG A 218 15.54 2.43 -7.77
CA ARG A 218 15.69 3.88 -7.66
C ARG A 218 14.35 4.58 -7.76
N PRO A 219 14.21 5.79 -7.16
CA PRO A 219 13.00 6.57 -7.27
C PRO A 219 12.58 6.76 -8.74
N HIS A 220 11.29 6.59 -8.98
CA HIS A 220 10.76 6.67 -10.33
C HIS A 220 10.91 8.10 -10.90
N PRO A 221 11.32 8.28 -12.18
CA PRO A 221 11.58 9.61 -12.77
C PRO A 221 10.40 10.57 -12.73
N ARG A 222 9.16 10.04 -12.66
CA ARG A 222 7.94 10.85 -12.52
C ARG A 222 7.69 11.35 -11.10
N CYS A 223 8.34 10.77 -10.08
CA CYS A 223 8.22 11.25 -8.71
C CYS A 223 9.02 12.55 -8.54
N ARG A 224 8.32 13.62 -8.22
CA ARG A 224 8.91 14.91 -7.90
C ARG A 224 8.92 15.07 -6.38
N PHE A 225 10.09 15.44 -5.84
CA PHE A 225 10.30 15.65 -4.40
C PHE A 225 10.93 17.01 -4.15
#